data_cf04e21483c2b7254cc4d5264673279b
#
_entry.id   cf04e21483c2b7254cc4d5264673279b
#
_cell.length_a   1.000
_cell.length_b   1.000
_cell.length_c   1.000
_cell.angle_alpha   90.00
_cell.angle_beta   90.00
_cell.angle_gamma   90.00
#
_symmetry.space_group_name_H-M   'P 1'
#
loop_
_entity.id
_entity.type
_entity.pdbx_description
1 polymer ?
#
loop_
_entity_poly.entity_id
_entity_poly.type
_entity_poly.pdbx_seq_one_letter_code
_entity_poly.pdbx_strand_id
1 'polypeptide(L)'
;MTTLIADIETDGFLHQLTLCHCLAIKDTTEDVVTIYADHEGYRPIHEGLSRLSGADCVVFHNGIGFDIPAIARLYGTRIIDYSKVFDTLVGSRLKDSTRRGHAIKDYGREMGEEKLNYSDFTKFTDEMAEYCKVDVKITQYVYDKTKSVKDSDAYKLEADFVRVLQLQEEHGFRLDLDKANDLCSELRQEISTLEEELQNLWPSKIIERWSEKTGKRLKDKVEVFNPGSRKMIAERLTETHDWKPKSFTPSGGPKIDEVVLSNLPYPEAKQLARFFRVQKQLGQLSDGDNGWLKLVRGDRVHGGVSSMGTATHRCSHFKPNMAQVDKKDLRMREVWVSDQGQVLVGCDADALELVCLAHYLGKYDNGVYRDALLYGSKEEGTDVHSRTQKLVELPTRDEAKRMQYAYLYGASDRKLASISKEAGGPLKDGKEIRKRMDEGIDGLGELSDGIQKRAKAGWFKAIDG
;
A
#
# COMPACT_ATOMS: atom_id res chain seq x y z
N MET A 1 23.91 -20.55 23.00
CA MET A 1 22.81 -20.31 22.03
C MET A 1 23.43 -19.81 20.74
N THR A 2 23.38 -20.60 19.69
CA THR A 2 24.05 -20.28 18.42
C THR A 2 23.12 -19.44 17.55
N THR A 3 23.50 -18.20 17.26
CA THR A 3 22.78 -17.31 16.37
C THR A 3 23.57 -17.12 15.08
N LEU A 4 23.00 -17.51 13.96
CA LEU A 4 23.62 -17.42 12.64
C LEU A 4 22.90 -16.36 11.80
N ILE A 5 23.66 -15.47 11.18
CA ILE A 5 23.17 -14.51 10.19
C ILE A 5 23.48 -15.07 8.82
N ALA A 6 22.51 -15.10 7.94
CA ALA A 6 22.66 -15.71 6.63
C ALA A 6 21.99 -14.90 5.51
N ASP A 7 22.47 -15.12 4.31
CA ASP A 7 21.95 -14.59 3.05
C ASP A 7 22.27 -15.56 1.93
N ILE A 8 21.43 -15.64 0.89
CA ILE A 8 21.64 -16.48 -0.28
C ILE A 8 21.58 -15.69 -1.58
N GLU A 9 22.36 -16.13 -2.58
CA GLU A 9 22.25 -15.62 -3.93
C GLU A 9 21.75 -16.74 -4.87
N THR A 10 20.78 -16.40 -5.70
CA THR A 10 20.10 -17.34 -6.61
C THR A 10 20.10 -16.82 -8.04
N ASP A 11 19.84 -17.69 -9.01
CA ASP A 11 19.76 -17.35 -10.44
C ASP A 11 18.47 -16.62 -10.86
N GLY A 12 17.55 -16.37 -9.92
CA GLY A 12 16.30 -15.69 -10.23
C GLY A 12 15.37 -15.50 -9.02
N PHE A 13 14.20 -14.95 -9.29
CA PHE A 13 13.15 -14.79 -8.28
C PHE A 13 12.50 -16.15 -7.96
N LEU A 14 11.78 -16.22 -6.82
CA LEU A 14 11.15 -17.47 -6.34
C LEU A 14 10.43 -18.27 -7.42
N HIS A 15 9.74 -17.64 -8.35
CA HIS A 15 8.98 -18.33 -9.39
C HIS A 15 9.83 -18.84 -10.56
N GLN A 16 11.10 -18.44 -10.66
CA GLN A 16 12.01 -18.73 -11.78
C GLN A 16 13.29 -19.42 -11.36
N LEU A 17 13.68 -19.31 -10.07
CA LEU A 17 14.96 -19.82 -9.61
C LEU A 17 15.09 -21.32 -9.84
N THR A 18 16.28 -21.74 -10.26
CA THR A 18 16.64 -23.14 -10.51
C THR A 18 17.83 -23.59 -9.67
N LEU A 19 18.64 -22.63 -9.17
CA LEU A 19 19.79 -22.96 -8.32
C LEU A 19 20.10 -21.82 -7.33
N CYS A 20 20.79 -22.21 -6.25
CA CYS A 20 21.45 -21.29 -5.34
C CYS A 20 22.93 -21.23 -5.71
N HIS A 21 23.45 -20.04 -5.98
CA HIS A 21 24.85 -19.83 -6.32
C HIS A 21 25.76 -19.92 -5.10
N CYS A 22 25.35 -19.25 -4.02
CA CYS A 22 26.09 -19.31 -2.75
C CYS A 22 25.17 -18.99 -1.57
N LEU A 23 25.67 -19.37 -0.41
CA LEU A 23 25.11 -19.11 0.91
C LEU A 23 26.22 -18.50 1.78
N ALA A 24 26.03 -17.32 2.30
CA ALA A 24 26.89 -16.69 3.28
C ALA A 24 26.35 -16.90 4.69
N ILE A 25 27.21 -17.28 5.64
CA ILE A 25 26.84 -17.45 7.04
C ILE A 25 27.87 -16.78 7.94
N LYS A 26 27.40 -16.02 8.92
CA LYS A 26 28.18 -15.49 10.02
C LYS A 26 27.60 -15.96 11.36
N ASP A 27 28.43 -16.52 12.21
CA ASP A 27 28.10 -16.69 13.63
C ASP A 27 28.25 -15.34 14.33
N THR A 28 27.30 -14.96 15.17
CA THR A 28 27.35 -13.67 15.89
C THR A 28 28.48 -13.59 16.91
N THR A 29 29.08 -14.72 17.26
CA THR A 29 30.23 -14.82 18.18
C THR A 29 31.58 -14.78 17.46
N GLU A 30 31.59 -14.90 16.13
CA GLU A 30 32.77 -14.91 15.27
C GLU A 30 32.81 -13.65 14.40
N ASP A 31 33.99 -13.17 14.06
CA ASP A 31 34.16 -12.04 13.15
C ASP A 31 34.41 -12.46 11.69
N VAL A 32 34.01 -13.67 11.34
CA VAL A 32 34.23 -14.25 10.01
C VAL A 32 32.93 -14.63 9.36
N VAL A 33 32.74 -14.19 8.11
CA VAL A 33 31.67 -14.67 7.23
C VAL A 33 32.21 -15.84 6.39
N THR A 34 31.57 -16.99 6.49
CA THR A 34 31.90 -18.18 5.68
C THR A 34 30.97 -18.23 4.47
N ILE A 35 31.55 -18.39 3.27
CA ILE A 35 30.81 -18.65 2.04
C ILE A 35 30.76 -20.15 1.76
N TYR A 36 29.58 -20.60 1.38
CA TYR A 36 29.30 -21.95 0.89
C TYR A 36 28.83 -21.84 -0.57
N ALA A 37 29.51 -22.53 -1.47
CA ALA A 37 29.17 -22.58 -2.89
C ALA A 37 29.66 -23.92 -3.46
N ASP A 38 28.90 -24.51 -4.40
CA ASP A 38 29.31 -25.77 -5.03
C ASP A 38 30.32 -25.51 -6.17
N HIS A 39 31.41 -24.78 -5.80
CA HIS A 39 32.52 -24.38 -6.67
C HIS A 39 33.86 -24.64 -6.00
N GLU A 40 34.90 -24.81 -6.85
CA GLU A 40 36.27 -25.02 -6.37
C GLU A 40 36.74 -23.89 -5.44
N GLY A 41 37.36 -24.25 -4.33
CA GLY A 41 37.85 -23.29 -3.32
C GLY A 41 36.82 -22.90 -2.26
N TYR A 42 35.58 -23.33 -2.37
CA TYR A 42 34.52 -23.06 -1.40
C TYR A 42 34.03 -24.35 -0.71
N ARG A 43 33.46 -24.19 0.49
CA ARG A 43 32.72 -25.27 1.14
C ARG A 43 31.38 -25.50 0.44
N PRO A 44 30.91 -26.74 0.31
CA PRO A 44 29.67 -27.01 -0.41
C PRO A 44 28.43 -26.48 0.34
N ILE A 45 27.41 -26.07 -0.42
CA ILE A 45 26.20 -25.44 0.12
C ILE A 45 25.50 -26.30 1.16
N HIS A 46 25.48 -27.63 1.00
CA HIS A 46 24.81 -28.54 1.94
C HIS A 46 25.40 -28.50 3.34
N GLU A 47 26.69 -28.19 3.52
CA GLU A 47 27.29 -27.99 4.84
C GLU A 47 26.76 -26.71 5.52
N GLY A 48 26.61 -25.62 4.75
CA GLY A 48 25.98 -24.39 5.22
C GLY A 48 24.53 -24.60 5.64
N LEU A 49 23.75 -25.32 4.83
CA LEU A 49 22.36 -25.66 5.16
C LEU A 49 22.26 -26.53 6.41
N SER A 50 23.17 -27.49 6.59
CA SER A 50 23.25 -28.30 7.80
C SER A 50 23.54 -27.44 9.03
N ARG A 51 24.45 -26.45 8.90
CA ARG A 51 24.78 -25.51 9.96
C ARG A 51 23.56 -24.63 10.34
N LEU A 52 22.79 -24.13 9.35
CA LEU A 52 21.55 -23.38 9.61
C LEU A 52 20.50 -24.23 10.33
N SER A 53 20.31 -25.48 9.90
CA SER A 53 19.35 -26.40 10.52
C SER A 53 19.66 -26.67 12.00
N GLY A 54 20.92 -26.71 12.37
CA GLY A 54 21.38 -26.93 13.75
C GLY A 54 21.38 -25.70 14.64
N ALA A 55 21.13 -24.50 14.11
CA ALA A 55 21.17 -23.25 14.86
C ALA A 55 19.99 -23.10 15.83
N ASP A 56 20.20 -22.38 16.94
CA ASP A 56 19.14 -21.97 17.86
C ASP A 56 18.33 -20.79 17.31
N CYS A 57 19.00 -19.91 16.54
CA CYS A 57 18.39 -18.78 15.86
C CYS A 57 19.06 -18.55 14.51
N VAL A 58 18.25 -18.35 13.47
CA VAL A 58 18.72 -17.96 12.12
C VAL A 58 18.17 -16.58 11.77
N VAL A 59 19.05 -15.70 11.33
CA VAL A 59 18.73 -14.30 11.04
C VAL A 59 18.88 -14.05 9.55
N PHE A 60 17.85 -13.54 8.92
CA PHE A 60 17.85 -13.07 7.54
C PHE A 60 17.33 -11.65 7.43
N HIS A 61 17.50 -11.04 6.28
CA HIS A 61 16.81 -9.82 5.91
C HIS A 61 15.80 -10.10 4.79
N ASN A 62 14.51 -10.09 5.09
CA ASN A 62 13.43 -10.54 4.20
C ASN A 62 13.47 -12.06 3.93
N GLY A 63 14.05 -12.80 4.83
CA GLY A 63 14.23 -14.25 4.64
C GLY A 63 12.92 -15.04 4.63
N ILE A 64 11.91 -14.59 5.38
CA ILE A 64 10.57 -15.20 5.35
C ILE A 64 9.93 -15.02 3.96
N GLY A 65 10.20 -13.88 3.30
CA GLY A 65 9.68 -13.56 1.97
C GLY A 65 10.47 -14.17 0.82
N PHE A 66 11.75 -14.55 1.02
CA PHE A 66 12.60 -14.99 -0.08
C PHE A 66 13.51 -16.18 0.26
N ASP A 67 14.48 -16.02 1.16
CA ASP A 67 15.55 -17.02 1.36
C ASP A 67 15.02 -18.38 1.80
N ILE A 68 14.12 -18.40 2.77
CA ILE A 68 13.58 -19.66 3.31
C ILE A 68 12.70 -20.37 2.28
N PRO A 69 11.77 -19.72 1.57
CA PRO A 69 11.06 -20.33 0.44
C PRO A 69 11.97 -20.80 -0.68
N ALA A 70 13.05 -20.06 -1.00
CA ALA A 70 14.03 -20.47 -2.03
C ALA A 70 14.79 -21.74 -1.61
N ILE A 71 15.29 -21.78 -0.37
CA ILE A 71 15.94 -22.95 0.20
C ILE A 71 14.97 -24.14 0.21
N ALA A 72 13.72 -23.93 0.63
CA ALA A 72 12.72 -25.00 0.64
C ALA A 72 12.42 -25.56 -0.76
N ARG A 73 12.42 -24.70 -1.77
CA ARG A 73 12.18 -25.10 -3.17
C ARG A 73 13.34 -25.89 -3.76
N LEU A 74 14.58 -25.47 -3.48
CA LEU A 74 15.79 -26.08 -4.07
C LEU A 74 16.26 -27.35 -3.35
N TYR A 75 16.15 -27.36 -2.01
CA TYR A 75 16.78 -28.39 -1.18
C TYR A 75 15.77 -29.19 -0.33
N GLY A 76 14.49 -28.88 -0.44
CA GLY A 76 13.42 -29.55 0.30
C GLY A 76 12.92 -28.74 1.51
N THR A 77 11.71 -29.03 1.89
CA THR A 77 11.04 -28.39 3.02
C THR A 77 11.65 -28.79 4.36
N ARG A 78 11.63 -27.90 5.37
CA ARG A 78 12.05 -28.14 6.77
C ARG A 78 13.56 -28.08 7.06
N ILE A 79 14.38 -27.55 6.17
CA ILE A 79 15.79 -27.27 6.51
C ILE A 79 15.84 -26.19 7.59
N ILE A 80 14.97 -25.16 7.49
CA ILE A 80 14.88 -24.06 8.46
C ILE A 80 13.51 -24.09 9.15
N ASP A 81 13.51 -24.15 10.48
CA ASP A 81 12.31 -24.01 11.29
C ASP A 81 11.98 -22.52 11.48
N TYR A 82 10.81 -22.10 11.00
CA TYR A 82 10.34 -20.71 11.13
C TYR A 82 10.29 -20.21 12.56
N SER A 83 10.10 -21.08 13.55
CA SER A 83 10.09 -20.69 14.98
C SER A 83 11.46 -20.20 15.47
N LYS A 84 12.54 -20.53 14.75
CA LYS A 84 13.91 -20.12 15.04
C LYS A 84 14.37 -18.94 14.19
N VAL A 85 13.50 -18.41 13.32
CA VAL A 85 13.87 -17.35 12.39
C VAL A 85 13.65 -15.98 13.01
N PHE A 86 14.64 -15.10 12.83
CA PHE A 86 14.49 -13.66 13.02
C PHE A 86 14.67 -12.94 11.68
N ASP A 87 13.61 -12.33 11.18
CA ASP A 87 13.63 -11.52 9.96
C ASP A 87 13.88 -10.07 10.33
N THR A 88 15.03 -9.54 9.93
CA THR A 88 15.42 -8.17 10.28
C THR A 88 14.60 -7.11 9.54
N LEU A 89 13.97 -7.42 8.40
CA LEU A 89 13.05 -6.50 7.73
C LEU A 89 11.78 -6.32 8.56
N VAL A 90 11.21 -7.40 9.10
CA VAL A 90 10.07 -7.36 10.04
C VAL A 90 10.47 -6.59 11.30
N GLY A 91 11.61 -6.95 11.90
CA GLY A 91 12.14 -6.28 13.09
C GLY A 91 12.37 -4.79 12.88
N SER A 92 12.88 -4.40 11.71
CA SER A 92 13.13 -3.02 11.32
C SER A 92 11.85 -2.19 11.22
N ARG A 93 10.85 -2.71 10.54
CA ARG A 93 9.54 -2.04 10.38
C ARG A 93 8.82 -1.88 11.72
N LEU A 94 8.86 -2.92 12.54
CA LEU A 94 8.25 -2.89 13.87
C LEU A 94 8.95 -1.90 14.81
N LYS A 95 10.28 -1.83 14.74
CA LYS A 95 11.08 -0.95 15.60
C LYS A 95 10.93 0.53 15.28
N ASP A 96 10.82 0.88 13.98
CA ASP A 96 10.66 2.26 13.51
C ASP A 96 9.85 2.31 12.20
N SER A 97 8.55 2.43 12.32
CA SER A 97 7.62 2.54 11.19
C SER A 97 7.74 3.86 10.42
N THR A 98 8.43 4.85 10.96
CA THR A 98 8.60 6.17 10.33
C THR A 98 9.86 6.26 9.47
N ARG A 99 10.73 5.25 9.56
CA ARG A 99 11.94 5.16 8.77
C ARG A 99 11.61 5.12 7.26
N ARG A 100 12.31 5.94 6.47
CA ARG A 100 12.06 6.08 5.02
C ARG A 100 12.51 4.90 4.18
N GLY A 101 13.41 4.06 4.69
CA GLY A 101 13.94 2.90 3.97
C GLY A 101 14.34 1.79 4.92
N HIS A 102 13.90 0.56 4.63
CA HIS A 102 14.19 -0.64 5.42
C HIS A 102 15.03 -1.67 4.66
N ALA A 103 15.43 -1.38 3.42
CA ALA A 103 16.25 -2.28 2.63
C ALA A 103 17.71 -2.33 3.12
N ILE A 104 18.40 -3.43 2.84
CA ILE A 104 19.85 -3.59 3.18
C ILE A 104 20.66 -2.38 2.70
N LYS A 105 20.43 -1.90 1.48
CA LYS A 105 21.12 -0.72 0.92
C LYS A 105 20.95 0.56 1.76
N ASP A 106 19.81 0.73 2.44
CA ASP A 106 19.54 1.92 3.25
C ASP A 106 20.32 1.84 4.57
N TYR A 107 20.48 0.65 5.11
CA TYR A 107 21.31 0.38 6.28
C TYR A 107 22.81 0.37 5.94
N GLY A 108 23.20 -0.09 4.77
CA GLY A 108 24.58 0.01 4.29
C GLY A 108 25.06 1.45 4.23
N ARG A 109 24.24 2.38 3.69
CA ARG A 109 24.55 3.82 3.71
C ARG A 109 24.67 4.38 5.12
N GLU A 110 23.82 3.97 6.04
CA GLU A 110 23.87 4.38 7.45
C GLU A 110 25.12 3.87 8.17
N MET A 111 25.54 2.65 7.84
CA MET A 111 26.74 2.01 8.38
C MET A 111 28.04 2.61 7.80
N GLY A 112 27.94 3.32 6.66
CA GLY A 112 29.09 3.81 5.90
C GLY A 112 29.75 2.74 5.03
N GLU A 113 29.09 1.59 4.85
CA GLU A 113 29.50 0.49 3.99
C GLU A 113 28.49 0.39 2.83
N GLU A 114 28.86 0.92 1.65
CA GLU A 114 27.95 0.88 0.50
C GLU A 114 27.76 -0.57 0.05
N LYS A 115 26.49 -0.95 -0.16
CA LYS A 115 26.16 -2.21 -0.82
C LYS A 115 26.82 -2.24 -2.19
N LEU A 116 27.56 -3.31 -2.48
CA LEU A 116 28.19 -3.50 -3.78
C LEU A 116 27.16 -3.46 -4.90
N ASN A 117 27.53 -2.88 -6.04
CA ASN A 117 26.66 -2.87 -7.22
C ASN A 117 26.91 -4.14 -8.03
N TYR A 118 26.11 -5.17 -7.80
CA TYR A 118 26.18 -6.45 -8.51
C TYR A 118 24.87 -6.69 -9.27
N SER A 119 24.95 -7.22 -10.48
CA SER A 119 23.79 -7.40 -11.36
C SER A 119 23.78 -8.67 -12.23
N ASP A 120 24.90 -9.40 -12.28
CA ASP A 120 24.99 -10.64 -13.06
C ASP A 120 24.75 -11.86 -12.16
N PHE A 121 23.49 -12.23 -12.03
CA PHE A 121 23.08 -13.43 -11.28
C PHE A 121 22.96 -14.69 -12.18
N THR A 122 23.57 -14.72 -13.36
CA THR A 122 23.49 -15.88 -14.26
C THR A 122 24.47 -16.99 -13.89
N LYS A 123 25.53 -16.68 -13.17
CA LYS A 123 26.57 -17.62 -12.75
C LYS A 123 27.23 -17.16 -11.46
N PHE A 124 27.78 -18.11 -10.72
CA PHE A 124 28.60 -17.81 -9.55
C PHE A 124 29.90 -17.10 -9.93
N THR A 125 30.30 -16.08 -9.18
CA THR A 125 31.59 -15.41 -9.25
C THR A 125 32.09 -15.04 -7.87
N ASP A 126 33.43 -14.77 -7.74
CA ASP A 126 34.00 -14.31 -6.47
C ASP A 126 33.42 -12.94 -6.06
N GLU A 127 33.05 -12.09 -7.02
CA GLU A 127 32.38 -10.81 -6.76
C GLU A 127 31.00 -11.03 -6.16
N MET A 128 30.25 -12.06 -6.62
CA MET A 128 28.98 -12.45 -6.01
C MET A 128 29.17 -12.92 -4.57
N ALA A 129 30.22 -13.70 -4.31
CA ALA A 129 30.54 -14.15 -2.97
C ALA A 129 30.86 -12.95 -2.04
N GLU A 130 31.62 -11.95 -2.50
CA GLU A 130 31.87 -10.73 -1.73
C GLU A 130 30.61 -9.88 -1.55
N TYR A 131 29.73 -9.80 -2.57
CA TYR A 131 28.44 -9.14 -2.45
C TYR A 131 27.58 -9.77 -1.35
N CYS A 132 27.42 -11.09 -1.34
CA CYS A 132 26.67 -11.84 -0.32
C CYS A 132 27.30 -11.66 1.09
N LYS A 133 28.63 -11.61 1.21
CA LYS A 133 29.31 -11.30 2.49
C LYS A 133 28.96 -9.92 3.03
N VAL A 134 28.92 -8.92 2.18
CA VAL A 134 28.56 -7.55 2.56
C VAL A 134 27.11 -7.51 3.06
N ASP A 135 26.19 -8.20 2.35
CA ASP A 135 24.78 -8.25 2.75
C ASP A 135 24.60 -8.92 4.14
N VAL A 136 25.36 -9.98 4.44
CA VAL A 136 25.39 -10.60 5.79
C VAL A 136 25.91 -9.63 6.86
N LYS A 137 26.97 -8.86 6.58
CA LYS A 137 27.51 -7.86 7.54
C LYS A 137 26.48 -6.76 7.83
N ILE A 138 25.82 -6.24 6.78
CA ILE A 138 24.77 -5.24 6.95
C ILE A 138 23.57 -5.84 7.70
N THR A 139 23.21 -7.09 7.39
CA THR A 139 22.12 -7.81 8.10
C THR A 139 22.44 -7.97 9.59
N GLN A 140 23.71 -8.22 9.97
CA GLN A 140 24.11 -8.21 11.38
C GLN A 140 23.91 -6.84 12.03
N TYR A 141 24.29 -5.77 11.35
CA TYR A 141 24.08 -4.41 11.85
C TYR A 141 22.60 -4.12 12.11
N VAL A 142 21.72 -4.55 11.18
CA VAL A 142 20.26 -4.42 11.35
C VAL A 142 19.77 -5.29 12.51
N TYR A 143 20.26 -6.52 12.62
CA TYR A 143 19.93 -7.42 13.73
C TYR A 143 20.26 -6.79 15.07
N ASP A 144 21.47 -6.25 15.23
CA ASP A 144 21.90 -5.61 16.48
C ASP A 144 21.01 -4.42 16.88
N LYS A 145 20.49 -3.69 15.92
CA LYS A 145 19.52 -2.60 16.15
C LYS A 145 18.11 -3.08 16.47
N THR A 146 17.71 -4.24 15.98
CA THR A 146 16.30 -4.68 15.99
C THR A 146 16.03 -5.88 16.89
N LYS A 147 17.05 -6.64 17.33
CA LYS A 147 16.90 -7.85 18.15
C LYS A 147 16.09 -7.69 19.43
N SER A 148 15.95 -6.45 19.92
CA SER A 148 15.15 -6.16 21.12
C SER A 148 13.65 -6.44 20.96
N VAL A 149 13.14 -6.56 19.73
CA VAL A 149 11.72 -6.88 19.48
C VAL A 149 11.48 -8.38 19.25
N LYS A 150 12.54 -9.20 19.17
CA LYS A 150 12.48 -10.62 18.78
C LYS A 150 11.45 -11.44 19.57
N ASP A 151 11.38 -11.24 20.87
CA ASP A 151 10.54 -12.06 21.75
C ASP A 151 9.16 -11.43 21.99
N SER A 152 8.88 -10.28 21.39
CA SER A 152 7.57 -9.62 21.51
C SER A 152 6.49 -10.38 20.75
N ASP A 153 5.26 -10.32 21.25
CA ASP A 153 4.10 -10.89 20.55
C ASP A 153 3.81 -10.18 19.24
N ALA A 154 4.11 -8.86 19.17
CA ALA A 154 4.05 -8.08 17.94
C ALA A 154 4.94 -8.65 16.84
N TYR A 155 6.20 -8.99 17.17
CA TYR A 155 7.12 -9.58 16.20
C TYR A 155 6.64 -10.96 15.71
N LYS A 156 6.20 -11.82 16.63
CA LYS A 156 5.68 -13.16 16.27
C LYS A 156 4.48 -13.06 15.34
N LEU A 157 3.52 -12.18 15.67
CA LEU A 157 2.34 -11.93 14.85
C LEU A 157 2.72 -11.47 13.43
N GLU A 158 3.61 -10.48 13.34
CA GLU A 158 4.01 -9.92 12.04
C GLU A 158 4.85 -10.92 11.22
N ALA A 159 5.72 -11.70 11.84
CA ALA A 159 6.49 -12.75 11.16
C ALA A 159 5.58 -13.85 10.60
N ASP A 160 4.61 -14.32 11.37
CA ASP A 160 3.60 -15.27 10.91
C ASP A 160 2.74 -14.68 9.79
N PHE A 161 2.38 -13.41 9.90
CA PHE A 161 1.60 -12.73 8.86
C PHE A 161 2.39 -12.56 7.57
N VAL A 162 3.68 -12.20 7.62
CA VAL A 162 4.54 -12.15 6.42
C VAL A 162 4.61 -13.51 5.72
N ARG A 163 4.63 -14.60 6.49
CA ARG A 163 4.58 -15.95 5.91
C ARG A 163 3.26 -16.21 5.17
N VAL A 164 2.13 -15.79 5.74
CA VAL A 164 0.82 -15.90 5.07
C VAL A 164 0.80 -15.06 3.79
N LEU A 165 1.35 -13.85 3.83
CA LEU A 165 1.43 -12.96 2.66
C LEU A 165 2.32 -13.55 1.55
N GLN A 166 3.42 -14.22 1.92
CA GLN A 166 4.28 -14.92 0.96
C GLN A 166 3.53 -16.07 0.25
N LEU A 167 2.77 -16.87 1.01
CA LEU A 167 1.93 -17.93 0.44
C LEU A 167 0.82 -17.36 -0.46
N GLN A 168 0.21 -16.24 -0.08
CA GLN A 168 -0.78 -15.55 -0.90
C GLN A 168 -0.18 -15.06 -2.22
N GLU A 169 1.01 -14.44 -2.17
CA GLU A 169 1.71 -13.98 -3.37
C GLU A 169 2.10 -15.16 -4.28
N GLU A 170 2.59 -16.26 -3.71
CA GLU A 170 2.94 -17.47 -4.46
C GLU A 170 1.72 -18.10 -5.12
N HIS A 171 0.59 -18.17 -4.41
CA HIS A 171 -0.66 -18.69 -4.97
C HIS A 171 -1.21 -17.77 -6.08
N GLY A 172 -1.20 -16.46 -5.87
CA GLY A 172 -1.75 -15.47 -6.79
C GLY A 172 -3.29 -15.54 -6.93
N PHE A 173 -3.83 -14.61 -7.71
CA PHE A 173 -5.27 -14.48 -8.00
C PHE A 173 -5.53 -14.86 -9.45
N ARG A 174 -6.47 -15.77 -9.67
CA ARG A 174 -6.81 -16.24 -11.03
C ARG A 174 -7.55 -15.17 -11.79
N LEU A 175 -7.06 -14.88 -12.99
CA LEU A 175 -7.62 -13.93 -13.95
C LEU A 175 -8.23 -14.68 -15.13
N ASP A 176 -9.49 -14.43 -15.45
CA ASP A 176 -10.11 -14.87 -16.69
C ASP A 176 -9.55 -14.03 -17.84
N LEU A 177 -8.58 -14.61 -18.56
CA LEU A 177 -7.82 -13.87 -19.59
C LEU A 177 -8.69 -13.44 -20.75
N ASP A 178 -9.68 -14.25 -21.14
CA ASP A 178 -10.59 -13.95 -22.25
C ASP A 178 -11.46 -12.75 -21.87
N LYS A 179 -12.13 -12.81 -20.72
CA LYS A 179 -12.90 -11.66 -20.21
C LYS A 179 -12.07 -10.41 -20.00
N ALA A 180 -10.84 -10.55 -19.52
CA ALA A 180 -9.95 -9.39 -19.30
C ALA A 180 -9.53 -8.73 -20.62
N ASN A 181 -9.28 -9.51 -21.68
CA ASN A 181 -8.97 -8.99 -23.02
C ASN A 181 -10.20 -8.38 -23.69
N ASP A 182 -11.36 -9.00 -23.56
CA ASP A 182 -12.62 -8.46 -24.06
C ASP A 182 -12.95 -7.11 -23.41
N LEU A 183 -12.85 -7.05 -22.07
CA LEU A 183 -13.06 -5.82 -21.33
C LEU A 183 -12.04 -4.73 -21.72
N CYS A 184 -10.78 -5.12 -21.96
CA CYS A 184 -9.76 -4.19 -22.43
C CYS A 184 -10.13 -3.58 -23.79
N SER A 185 -10.67 -4.39 -24.69
CA SER A 185 -11.13 -3.97 -26.02
C SER A 185 -12.33 -3.03 -25.92
N GLU A 186 -13.33 -3.37 -25.09
CA GLU A 186 -14.49 -2.51 -24.81
C GLU A 186 -14.07 -1.14 -24.26
N LEU A 187 -13.18 -1.13 -23.25
CA LEU A 187 -12.71 0.11 -22.64
C LEU A 187 -11.88 0.97 -23.61
N ARG A 188 -11.10 0.35 -24.51
CA ARG A 188 -10.40 1.07 -25.58
C ARG A 188 -11.34 1.70 -26.58
N GLN A 189 -12.40 1.03 -26.94
CA GLN A 189 -13.45 1.60 -27.79
C GLN A 189 -14.15 2.76 -27.09
N GLU A 190 -14.50 2.58 -25.81
CA GLU A 190 -15.15 3.62 -25.00
C GLU A 190 -14.28 4.87 -24.87
N ILE A 191 -12.97 4.73 -24.57
CA ILE A 191 -12.08 5.89 -24.44
C ILE A 191 -11.89 6.62 -25.77
N SER A 192 -11.82 5.90 -26.89
CA SER A 192 -11.74 6.49 -28.24
C SER A 192 -13.00 7.31 -28.56
N THR A 193 -14.18 6.77 -28.26
CA THR A 193 -15.45 7.49 -28.44
C THR A 193 -15.50 8.76 -27.59
N LEU A 194 -15.11 8.67 -26.31
CA LEU A 194 -15.06 9.84 -25.42
C LEU A 194 -14.05 10.89 -25.91
N GLU A 195 -12.91 10.48 -26.44
CA GLU A 195 -11.92 11.40 -27.04
C GLU A 195 -12.50 12.15 -28.26
N GLU A 196 -13.14 11.44 -29.16
CA GLU A 196 -13.79 12.02 -30.33
C GLU A 196 -14.90 13.00 -29.94
N GLU A 197 -15.79 12.61 -29.02
CA GLU A 197 -16.85 13.47 -28.53
C GLU A 197 -16.30 14.76 -27.89
N LEU A 198 -15.29 14.65 -27.04
CA LEU A 198 -14.66 15.79 -26.37
C LEU A 198 -13.88 16.67 -27.34
N GLN A 199 -13.26 16.11 -28.38
CA GLN A 199 -12.57 16.88 -29.43
C GLN A 199 -13.56 17.59 -30.34
N ASN A 200 -14.73 17.01 -30.62
CA ASN A 200 -15.80 17.66 -31.35
C ASN A 200 -16.41 18.82 -30.54
N LEU A 201 -16.55 18.67 -29.23
CA LEU A 201 -17.02 19.71 -28.33
C LEU A 201 -16.03 20.87 -28.20
N TRP A 202 -14.73 20.55 -28.13
CA TRP A 202 -13.64 21.51 -28.05
C TRP A 202 -12.68 21.36 -29.22
N PRO A 203 -13.02 21.94 -30.39
CA PRO A 203 -12.20 21.80 -31.61
C PRO A 203 -10.79 22.37 -31.43
N SER A 204 -9.91 21.96 -32.33
CA SER A 204 -8.52 22.39 -32.35
C SER A 204 -8.39 23.90 -32.42
N LYS A 205 -7.45 24.45 -31.67
CA LYS A 205 -7.08 25.86 -31.72
C LYS A 205 -5.89 26.09 -32.64
N ILE A 206 -5.93 27.14 -33.42
CA ILE A 206 -4.76 27.63 -34.18
C ILE A 206 -4.05 28.65 -33.31
N ILE A 207 -2.81 28.34 -32.92
CA ILE A 207 -1.98 29.22 -32.12
C ILE A 207 -0.96 29.88 -33.06
N GLU A 208 -1.10 31.19 -33.25
CA GLU A 208 -0.12 31.96 -33.95
C GLU A 208 1.20 32.01 -33.19
N ARG A 209 2.31 31.79 -33.87
CA ARG A 209 3.62 31.75 -33.24
C ARG A 209 4.55 32.79 -33.86
N TRP A 210 5.28 33.46 -33.01
CA TRP A 210 6.27 34.45 -33.37
C TRP A 210 7.63 34.10 -32.77
N SER A 211 8.72 34.33 -33.50
CA SER A 211 10.06 34.09 -32.97
C SER A 211 10.42 35.16 -31.95
N GLU A 212 10.68 34.77 -30.73
CA GLU A 212 11.13 35.71 -29.67
C GLU A 212 12.47 36.39 -30.02
N LYS A 213 13.33 35.71 -30.83
CA LYS A 213 14.64 36.23 -31.23
C LYS A 213 14.58 37.19 -32.42
N THR A 214 13.66 37.00 -33.34
CA THR A 214 13.67 37.72 -34.63
C THR A 214 12.39 38.49 -34.91
N GLY A 215 11.36 38.36 -34.10
CA GLY A 215 10.04 38.96 -34.32
C GLY A 215 9.29 38.43 -35.56
N LYS A 216 9.84 37.43 -36.25
CA LYS A 216 9.22 36.91 -37.48
C LYS A 216 8.12 35.93 -37.14
N ARG A 217 7.02 35.93 -37.93
CA ARG A 217 5.96 34.94 -37.86
C ARG A 217 6.48 33.55 -38.17
N LEU A 218 6.22 32.61 -37.29
CA LEU A 218 6.50 31.19 -37.47
C LEU A 218 5.24 30.49 -37.99
N LYS A 219 5.37 29.22 -38.41
CA LYS A 219 4.23 28.37 -38.76
C LYS A 219 3.30 28.22 -37.57
N ASP A 220 2.02 28.43 -37.79
CA ASP A 220 0.98 28.29 -36.78
C ASP A 220 1.00 26.88 -36.20
N LYS A 221 0.75 26.78 -34.89
CA LYS A 221 0.61 25.49 -34.18
C LYS A 221 -0.89 25.13 -34.08
N VAL A 222 -1.24 24.00 -34.64
CA VAL A 222 -2.56 23.43 -34.39
C VAL A 222 -2.51 22.68 -33.03
N GLU A 223 -3.32 23.10 -32.08
CA GLU A 223 -3.41 22.48 -30.77
C GLU A 223 -4.72 21.72 -30.66
N VAL A 224 -4.63 20.39 -30.76
CA VAL A 224 -5.76 19.46 -30.60
C VAL A 224 -6.05 19.31 -29.11
N PHE A 225 -7.32 19.32 -28.72
CA PHE A 225 -7.70 19.09 -27.34
C PHE A 225 -7.29 17.68 -26.89
N ASN A 226 -6.57 17.61 -25.78
CA ASN A 226 -6.18 16.33 -25.16
C ASN A 226 -6.93 16.15 -23.84
N PRO A 227 -7.91 15.21 -23.75
CA PRO A 227 -8.69 14.96 -22.54
C PRO A 227 -7.84 14.44 -21.36
N GLY A 228 -6.63 13.95 -21.60
CA GLY A 228 -5.66 13.57 -20.55
C GLY A 228 -4.90 14.77 -19.95
N SER A 229 -4.93 15.93 -20.59
CA SER A 229 -4.20 17.13 -20.16
C SER A 229 -5.00 17.96 -19.18
N ARG A 230 -4.67 17.87 -17.88
CA ARG A 230 -5.33 18.66 -16.81
C ARG A 230 -5.26 20.17 -17.08
N LYS A 231 -4.17 20.64 -17.69
CA LYS A 231 -4.00 22.05 -18.07
C LYS A 231 -5.02 22.45 -19.13
N MET A 232 -5.13 21.70 -20.22
CA MET A 232 -6.09 21.99 -21.29
C MET A 232 -7.54 21.91 -20.80
N ILE A 233 -7.86 20.93 -19.95
CA ILE A 233 -9.19 20.83 -19.33
C ILE A 233 -9.52 22.09 -18.53
N ALA A 234 -8.57 22.57 -17.69
CA ALA A 234 -8.78 23.78 -16.91
C ALA A 234 -9.02 24.99 -17.80
N GLU A 235 -8.23 25.15 -18.86
CA GLU A 235 -8.37 26.24 -19.84
C GLU A 235 -9.73 26.21 -20.52
N ARG A 236 -10.16 25.03 -21.01
CA ARG A 236 -11.46 24.86 -21.69
C ARG A 236 -12.64 25.11 -20.76
N LEU A 237 -12.62 24.57 -19.55
CA LEU A 237 -13.67 24.80 -18.56
C LEU A 237 -13.75 26.29 -18.13
N THR A 238 -12.62 26.96 -18.03
CA THR A 238 -12.60 28.40 -17.75
C THR A 238 -13.18 29.21 -18.91
N GLU A 239 -12.79 28.91 -20.17
CA GLU A 239 -13.28 29.58 -21.35
C GLU A 239 -14.79 29.37 -21.56
N THR A 240 -15.28 28.15 -21.34
CA THR A 240 -16.67 27.78 -21.66
C THR A 240 -17.64 28.16 -20.53
N HIS A 241 -17.18 28.08 -19.25
CA HIS A 241 -18.07 28.20 -18.08
C HIS A 241 -17.59 29.21 -17.02
N ASP A 242 -16.55 30.00 -17.28
CA ASP A 242 -15.88 30.86 -16.27
C ASP A 242 -15.52 30.06 -15.00
N TRP A 243 -15.17 28.76 -15.19
CA TRP A 243 -14.85 27.88 -14.09
C TRP A 243 -13.56 28.32 -13.39
N LYS A 244 -13.62 28.39 -12.05
CA LYS A 244 -12.45 28.72 -11.21
C LYS A 244 -12.07 27.54 -10.33
N PRO A 245 -10.81 27.09 -10.37
CA PRO A 245 -10.35 25.98 -9.54
C PRO A 245 -10.43 26.33 -8.06
N LYS A 246 -11.05 25.45 -7.26
CA LYS A 246 -11.16 25.60 -5.78
C LYS A 246 -9.99 25.01 -5.03
N SER A 247 -9.17 24.18 -5.68
CA SER A 247 -8.01 23.50 -5.11
C SER A 247 -6.89 23.38 -6.13
N PHE A 248 -5.65 23.35 -5.62
CA PHE A 248 -4.44 23.32 -6.43
C PHE A 248 -3.56 22.15 -6.02
N THR A 249 -2.71 21.71 -6.94
CA THR A 249 -1.66 20.73 -6.67
C THR A 249 -0.51 21.38 -5.90
N PRO A 250 0.39 20.60 -5.25
CA PRO A 250 1.59 21.17 -4.61
C PRO A 250 2.47 22.00 -5.56
N SER A 251 2.42 21.71 -6.87
CA SER A 251 3.12 22.47 -7.92
C SER A 251 2.38 23.74 -8.40
N GLY A 252 1.25 24.10 -7.76
CA GLY A 252 0.49 25.32 -8.06
C GLY A 252 -0.49 25.20 -9.24
N GLY A 253 -0.56 24.06 -9.92
CA GLY A 253 -1.55 23.83 -10.98
C GLY A 253 -2.95 23.53 -10.44
N PRO A 254 -4.05 23.78 -11.19
CA PRO A 254 -5.39 23.44 -10.77
C PRO A 254 -5.52 21.92 -10.52
N LYS A 255 -6.15 21.56 -9.38
CA LYS A 255 -6.45 20.15 -9.12
C LYS A 255 -7.66 19.71 -9.95
N ILE A 256 -7.41 18.82 -10.89
CA ILE A 256 -8.43 18.18 -11.74
C ILE A 256 -8.29 16.67 -11.59
N ASP A 257 -9.31 16.05 -11.05
CA ASP A 257 -9.42 14.61 -10.90
C ASP A 257 -10.89 14.19 -11.12
N GLU A 258 -11.14 12.87 -11.16
CA GLU A 258 -12.49 12.31 -11.35
C GLU A 258 -13.50 12.89 -10.36
N VAL A 259 -13.10 13.09 -9.10
CA VAL A 259 -14.00 13.59 -8.05
C VAL A 259 -14.36 15.06 -8.29
N VAL A 260 -13.38 15.89 -8.64
CA VAL A 260 -13.63 17.30 -8.96
C VAL A 260 -14.57 17.42 -10.14
N LEU A 261 -14.29 16.70 -11.23
CA LEU A 261 -15.07 16.75 -12.47
C LEU A 261 -16.50 16.22 -12.27
N SER A 262 -16.69 15.12 -11.53
CA SER A 262 -18.01 14.55 -11.24
C SER A 262 -18.91 15.48 -10.44
N ASN A 263 -18.34 16.41 -9.65
CA ASN A 263 -19.08 17.38 -8.85
C ASN A 263 -19.41 18.70 -9.60
N LEU A 264 -18.95 18.83 -10.85
CA LEU A 264 -19.30 19.99 -11.67
C LEU A 264 -20.66 19.78 -12.37
N PRO A 265 -21.45 20.85 -12.55
CA PRO A 265 -22.78 20.75 -13.17
C PRO A 265 -22.73 20.61 -14.70
N TYR A 266 -21.53 20.56 -15.29
CA TYR A 266 -21.34 20.59 -16.74
C TYR A 266 -21.37 19.19 -17.33
N PRO A 267 -22.10 18.94 -18.45
CA PRO A 267 -22.15 17.61 -19.10
C PRO A 267 -20.76 17.09 -19.50
N GLU A 268 -19.93 17.93 -20.11
CA GLU A 268 -18.57 17.61 -20.53
C GLU A 268 -17.64 17.29 -19.36
N ALA A 269 -17.85 17.88 -18.19
CA ALA A 269 -17.12 17.51 -16.99
C ALA A 269 -17.42 16.07 -16.55
N LYS A 270 -18.64 15.60 -16.76
CA LYS A 270 -19.02 14.21 -16.50
C LYS A 270 -18.39 13.26 -17.53
N GLN A 271 -18.31 13.66 -18.79
CA GLN A 271 -17.60 12.89 -19.84
C GLN A 271 -16.10 12.79 -19.51
N LEU A 272 -15.47 13.89 -19.10
CA LEU A 272 -14.09 13.89 -18.64
C LEU A 272 -13.86 13.03 -17.40
N ALA A 273 -14.78 13.04 -16.44
CA ALA A 273 -14.71 12.16 -15.27
C ALA A 273 -14.78 10.68 -15.69
N ARG A 274 -15.65 10.36 -16.67
CA ARG A 274 -15.73 9.00 -17.24
C ARG A 274 -14.44 8.65 -18.00
N PHE A 275 -13.89 9.55 -18.81
CA PHE A 275 -12.63 9.38 -19.49
C PHE A 275 -11.49 9.02 -18.49
N PHE A 276 -11.33 9.75 -17.40
CA PHE A 276 -10.32 9.47 -16.38
C PHE A 276 -10.53 8.12 -15.70
N ARG A 277 -11.78 7.71 -15.49
CA ARG A 277 -12.09 6.39 -14.94
C ARG A 277 -11.67 5.28 -15.90
N VAL A 278 -12.06 5.37 -17.16
CA VAL A 278 -11.73 4.38 -18.20
C VAL A 278 -10.20 4.30 -18.38
N GLN A 279 -9.53 5.45 -18.43
CA GLN A 279 -8.06 5.52 -18.50
C GLN A 279 -7.40 4.81 -17.29
N LYS A 280 -7.93 5.00 -16.08
CA LYS A 280 -7.45 4.31 -14.88
C LYS A 280 -7.70 2.80 -14.96
N GLN A 281 -8.85 2.37 -15.44
CA GLN A 281 -9.20 0.96 -15.63
C GLN A 281 -8.29 0.29 -16.66
N LEU A 282 -8.02 0.92 -17.80
CA LEU A 282 -7.04 0.46 -18.78
C LEU A 282 -5.63 0.39 -18.18
N GLY A 283 -5.25 1.39 -17.38
CA GLY A 283 -3.99 1.37 -16.65
C GLY A 283 -3.85 0.18 -15.69
N GLN A 284 -4.94 -0.25 -15.06
CA GLN A 284 -4.95 -1.44 -14.21
C GLN A 284 -4.95 -2.75 -15.02
N LEU A 285 -5.69 -2.79 -16.12
CA LEU A 285 -5.80 -4.00 -16.96
C LEU A 285 -4.53 -4.27 -17.77
N SER A 286 -4.07 -3.26 -18.53
CA SER A 286 -3.06 -3.51 -19.57
C SER A 286 -2.02 -2.41 -19.74
N ASP A 287 -2.39 -1.11 -19.68
CA ASP A 287 -1.56 -0.05 -20.20
C ASP A 287 -0.50 0.42 -19.21
N GLY A 288 -0.76 0.36 -17.90
CA GLY A 288 0.18 0.70 -16.85
C GLY A 288 1.33 -0.31 -16.73
N ASP A 289 2.44 0.11 -16.11
CA ASP A 289 3.59 -0.76 -15.86
C ASP A 289 3.25 -1.98 -15.00
N ASN A 290 2.25 -1.82 -14.12
CA ASN A 290 1.72 -2.87 -13.26
C ASN A 290 0.35 -3.39 -13.76
N GLY A 291 0.09 -3.34 -15.06
CA GLY A 291 -1.14 -3.88 -15.65
C GLY A 291 -1.26 -5.40 -15.44
N TRP A 292 -2.45 -5.84 -15.09
CA TRP A 292 -2.70 -7.25 -14.76
C TRP A 292 -2.29 -8.19 -15.89
N LEU A 293 -2.65 -7.85 -17.14
CA LEU A 293 -2.31 -8.63 -18.33
C LEU A 293 -0.79 -8.64 -18.65
N LYS A 294 -0.01 -7.67 -18.12
CA LYS A 294 1.44 -7.66 -18.23
C LYS A 294 2.12 -8.51 -17.17
N LEU A 295 1.52 -8.59 -15.97
CA LEU A 295 2.10 -9.25 -14.82
C LEU A 295 1.55 -10.66 -14.59
N VAL A 296 0.60 -11.10 -15.43
CA VAL A 296 0.04 -12.44 -15.34
C VAL A 296 1.11 -13.50 -15.62
N ARG A 297 1.13 -14.55 -14.80
CA ARG A 297 1.96 -15.74 -14.97
C ARG A 297 1.03 -16.95 -15.06
N GLY A 298 1.00 -17.63 -16.23
CA GLY A 298 -0.06 -18.57 -16.54
C GLY A 298 -1.41 -17.86 -16.61
N ASP A 299 -2.31 -18.16 -15.70
CA ASP A 299 -3.62 -17.51 -15.56
C ASP A 299 -3.78 -16.74 -14.23
N ARG A 300 -2.66 -16.44 -13.53
CA ARG A 300 -2.69 -15.79 -12.21
C ARG A 300 -1.84 -14.54 -12.14
N VAL A 301 -2.31 -13.59 -11.36
CA VAL A 301 -1.61 -12.34 -11.02
C VAL A 301 -1.15 -12.41 -9.57
N HIS A 302 0.14 -12.18 -9.34
CA HIS A 302 0.83 -12.36 -8.09
C HIS A 302 1.18 -11.01 -7.46
N GLY A 303 0.16 -10.33 -6.93
CA GLY A 303 0.36 -9.03 -6.27
C GLY A 303 0.97 -9.19 -4.88
N GLY A 304 2.04 -8.44 -4.63
CA GLY A 304 2.71 -8.43 -3.34
C GLY A 304 2.00 -7.56 -2.31
N VAL A 305 2.13 -7.94 -1.06
CA VAL A 305 1.64 -7.18 0.10
C VAL A 305 2.78 -7.02 1.10
N SER A 306 3.03 -5.80 1.53
CA SER A 306 3.96 -5.51 2.61
C SER A 306 3.19 -5.35 3.90
N SER A 307 3.42 -6.19 4.89
CA SER A 307 2.97 -5.92 6.26
C SER A 307 3.62 -4.65 6.77
N MET A 308 2.97 -3.91 7.63
CA MET A 308 3.52 -2.64 8.15
C MET A 308 4.05 -1.72 7.03
N GLY A 309 3.37 -1.68 5.88
CA GLY A 309 3.80 -0.91 4.70
C GLY A 309 3.58 0.61 4.81
N THR A 310 3.01 1.08 5.92
CA THR A 310 2.76 2.50 6.23
C THR A 310 3.23 2.82 7.64
N ALA A 311 3.41 4.11 7.94
CA ALA A 311 3.77 4.58 9.29
C ALA A 311 2.74 4.21 10.38
N THR A 312 1.52 3.87 9.98
CA THR A 312 0.44 3.41 10.89
C THR A 312 0.32 1.88 10.92
N HIS A 313 1.31 1.14 10.46
CA HIS A 313 1.39 -0.32 10.36
C HIS A 313 0.30 -0.97 9.49
N ARG A 314 -0.40 -0.20 8.63
CA ARG A 314 -1.29 -0.80 7.63
C ARG A 314 -0.49 -1.47 6.53
N CYS A 315 -1.05 -2.52 5.94
CA CYS A 315 -0.49 -3.15 4.75
C CYS A 315 -0.45 -2.18 3.56
N SER A 316 0.57 -2.31 2.72
CA SER A 316 0.60 -1.69 1.40
C SER A 316 0.73 -2.75 0.31
N HIS A 317 0.06 -2.53 -0.81
CA HIS A 317 0.00 -3.48 -1.92
C HIS A 317 0.82 -2.97 -3.11
N PHE A 318 1.50 -3.87 -3.82
CA PHE A 318 2.38 -3.51 -4.94
C PHE A 318 2.43 -4.63 -6.00
N LYS A 319 2.75 -4.27 -7.21
CA LYS A 319 3.08 -5.13 -8.36
C LYS A 319 2.12 -6.32 -8.63
N PRO A 320 0.84 -6.13 -8.86
CA PRO A 320 0.07 -4.90 -8.81
C PRO A 320 -0.60 -4.68 -7.44
N ASN A 321 -1.19 -3.47 -7.25
CA ASN A 321 -2.02 -3.22 -6.07
C ASN A 321 -3.40 -3.85 -6.22
N MET A 322 -3.58 -5.06 -5.68
CA MET A 322 -4.84 -5.81 -5.75
C MET A 322 -5.97 -5.22 -4.90
N ALA A 323 -5.67 -4.35 -3.93
CA ALA A 323 -6.70 -3.71 -3.09
C ALA A 323 -7.44 -2.56 -3.79
N GLN A 324 -7.02 -2.16 -5.00
CA GLN A 324 -7.60 -1.03 -5.74
C GLN A 324 -8.48 -1.41 -6.94
N VAL A 325 -8.96 -2.63 -7.01
CA VAL A 325 -9.92 -3.04 -8.05
C VAL A 325 -11.18 -2.17 -7.96
N ASP A 326 -11.59 -1.58 -9.10
CA ASP A 326 -12.72 -0.64 -9.12
C ASP A 326 -14.00 -1.35 -8.68
N LYS A 327 -14.64 -0.85 -7.62
CA LYS A 327 -15.90 -1.39 -7.10
C LYS A 327 -17.13 -0.82 -7.77
N LYS A 328 -17.00 0.29 -8.51
CA LYS A 328 -18.12 0.96 -9.17
C LYS A 328 -18.42 0.37 -10.55
N ASP A 329 -17.44 -0.30 -11.15
CA ASP A 329 -17.61 -1.05 -12.40
C ASP A 329 -17.40 -2.54 -12.11
N LEU A 330 -18.49 -3.28 -12.07
CA LEU A 330 -18.46 -4.70 -11.72
C LEU A 330 -17.64 -5.53 -12.71
N ARG A 331 -17.55 -5.11 -13.98
CA ARG A 331 -16.74 -5.79 -15.00
C ARG A 331 -15.29 -5.96 -14.55
N MET A 332 -14.73 -4.94 -13.85
CA MET A 332 -13.37 -5.00 -13.29
C MET A 332 -13.20 -6.06 -12.20
N ARG A 333 -14.29 -6.51 -11.58
CA ARG A 333 -14.28 -7.58 -10.57
C ARG A 333 -14.59 -8.94 -11.17
N GLU A 334 -15.43 -8.99 -12.19
CA GLU A 334 -15.89 -10.22 -12.85
C GLU A 334 -14.79 -10.94 -13.63
N VAL A 335 -13.67 -10.26 -13.92
CA VAL A 335 -12.49 -10.90 -14.51
C VAL A 335 -11.70 -11.75 -13.49
N TRP A 336 -11.96 -11.59 -12.18
CA TRP A 336 -11.33 -12.39 -11.13
C TRP A 336 -12.20 -13.57 -10.78
N VAL A 337 -11.66 -14.77 -10.94
CA VAL A 337 -12.43 -16.02 -10.83
C VAL A 337 -11.77 -16.99 -9.85
N SER A 338 -12.57 -17.90 -9.30
CA SER A 338 -12.07 -19.04 -8.53
C SER A 338 -11.58 -20.16 -9.46
N ASP A 339 -10.82 -21.08 -8.91
CA ASP A 339 -10.51 -22.33 -9.59
C ASP A 339 -11.78 -23.18 -9.78
N GLN A 340 -11.73 -24.10 -10.74
CA GLN A 340 -12.85 -25.00 -11.00
C GLN A 340 -13.21 -25.79 -9.73
N GLY A 341 -14.48 -25.76 -9.37
CA GLY A 341 -14.99 -26.44 -8.17
C GLY A 341 -14.75 -25.68 -6.86
N GLN A 342 -14.20 -24.47 -6.93
CA GLN A 342 -13.99 -23.59 -5.79
C GLN A 342 -14.89 -22.36 -5.86
N VAL A 343 -15.00 -21.63 -4.75
CA VAL A 343 -15.71 -20.36 -4.65
C VAL A 343 -14.83 -19.31 -3.99
N LEU A 344 -15.01 -18.05 -4.37
CA LEU A 344 -14.39 -16.92 -3.66
C LEU A 344 -15.20 -16.63 -2.40
N VAL A 345 -14.53 -16.66 -1.25
CA VAL A 345 -15.13 -16.30 0.04
C VAL A 345 -14.58 -14.95 0.46
N GLY A 346 -15.48 -13.98 0.65
CA GLY A 346 -15.15 -12.66 1.21
C GLY A 346 -15.45 -12.63 2.70
N CYS A 347 -14.50 -12.16 3.51
CA CYS A 347 -14.68 -11.91 4.93
C CYS A 347 -14.12 -10.53 5.26
N ASP A 348 -14.94 -9.69 5.88
CA ASP A 348 -14.56 -8.33 6.30
C ASP A 348 -15.02 -8.09 7.74
N ALA A 349 -14.19 -7.42 8.53
CA ALA A 349 -14.55 -7.06 9.90
C ALA A 349 -15.48 -5.84 9.89
N ASP A 350 -16.72 -6.01 10.29
CA ASP A 350 -17.67 -4.89 10.33
C ASP A 350 -17.27 -3.87 11.40
N ALA A 351 -17.25 -2.61 10.98
CA ALA A 351 -16.98 -1.44 11.83
C ALA A 351 -15.70 -1.57 12.69
N LEU A 352 -14.63 -2.19 12.18
CA LEU A 352 -13.41 -2.53 12.92
C LEU A 352 -12.86 -1.35 13.74
N GLU A 353 -12.77 -0.16 13.16
CA GLU A 353 -12.26 1.03 13.86
C GLU A 353 -13.14 1.43 15.03
N LEU A 354 -14.45 1.29 14.89
CA LEU A 354 -15.38 1.60 15.98
C LEU A 354 -15.35 0.55 17.10
N VAL A 355 -15.12 -0.72 16.75
CA VAL A 355 -14.91 -1.81 17.73
C VAL A 355 -13.64 -1.55 18.54
N CYS A 356 -12.55 -1.18 17.88
CA CYS A 356 -11.31 -0.78 18.56
C CYS A 356 -11.53 0.45 19.46
N LEU A 357 -12.24 1.47 18.97
CA LEU A 357 -12.58 2.64 19.78
C LEU A 357 -13.40 2.25 21.00
N ALA A 358 -14.43 1.42 20.83
CA ALA A 358 -15.28 0.93 21.92
C ALA A 358 -14.48 0.19 23.00
N HIS A 359 -13.47 -0.59 22.56
CA HIS A 359 -12.57 -1.28 23.50
C HIS A 359 -11.81 -0.26 24.38
N TYR A 360 -11.23 0.77 23.78
CA TYR A 360 -10.45 1.78 24.52
C TYR A 360 -11.33 2.71 25.36
N LEU A 361 -12.56 3.01 24.90
CA LEU A 361 -13.51 3.83 25.66
C LEU A 361 -14.08 3.11 26.88
N GLY A 362 -14.17 1.79 26.84
CA GLY A 362 -14.88 0.98 27.85
C GLY A 362 -14.46 1.24 29.30
N LYS A 363 -13.23 1.68 29.54
CA LYS A 363 -12.75 2.05 30.88
C LYS A 363 -13.20 3.46 31.35
N TYR A 364 -13.70 4.29 30.43
CA TYR A 364 -14.15 5.65 30.72
C TYR A 364 -15.68 5.76 30.71
N ASP A 365 -16.35 5.06 29.79
CA ASP A 365 -17.79 5.12 29.54
C ASP A 365 -18.56 3.91 30.08
N ASN A 366 -17.90 3.01 30.81
CA ASN A 366 -18.48 1.74 31.29
C ASN A 366 -19.14 0.90 30.18
N GLY A 367 -18.68 1.04 28.93
CA GLY A 367 -19.14 0.27 27.80
C GLY A 367 -20.39 0.82 27.09
N VAL A 368 -20.82 2.03 27.37
CA VAL A 368 -21.99 2.67 26.72
C VAL A 368 -21.83 2.75 25.19
N TYR A 369 -20.63 3.10 24.70
CA TYR A 369 -20.35 3.15 23.28
C TYR A 369 -20.33 1.75 22.66
N ARG A 370 -19.74 0.77 23.37
CA ARG A 370 -19.74 -0.64 22.94
C ARG A 370 -21.17 -1.17 22.79
N ASP A 371 -22.03 -0.92 23.76
CA ASP A 371 -23.42 -1.41 23.75
C ASP A 371 -24.23 -0.74 22.63
N ALA A 372 -24.00 0.54 22.36
CA ALA A 372 -24.60 1.22 21.21
C ALA A 372 -24.11 0.65 19.86
N LEU A 373 -22.83 0.22 19.80
CA LEU A 373 -22.25 -0.38 18.58
C LEU A 373 -22.78 -1.79 18.32
N LEU A 374 -22.86 -2.63 19.36
CA LEU A 374 -23.22 -4.06 19.25
C LEU A 374 -24.73 -4.30 19.25
N TYR A 375 -25.50 -3.52 19.98
CA TYR A 375 -26.92 -3.76 20.23
C TYR A 375 -27.83 -2.61 19.79
N GLY A 376 -27.23 -1.48 19.32
CA GLY A 376 -28.00 -0.34 18.86
C GLY A 376 -28.75 -0.64 17.55
N SER A 377 -29.99 -0.17 17.45
CA SER A 377 -30.88 -0.33 16.31
C SER A 377 -30.92 0.94 15.46
N LYS A 378 -30.85 0.76 14.13
CA LYS A 378 -31.03 1.87 13.16
C LYS A 378 -32.47 2.39 13.19
N GLU A 379 -33.43 1.48 13.32
CA GLU A 379 -34.86 1.76 13.34
C GLU A 379 -35.25 2.58 14.55
N GLU A 380 -34.65 2.29 15.70
CA GLU A 380 -34.87 3.01 16.96
C GLU A 380 -33.95 4.23 17.10
N GLY A 381 -32.96 4.40 16.21
CA GLY A 381 -31.98 5.48 16.26
C GLY A 381 -31.08 5.44 17.48
N THR A 382 -30.76 4.24 17.97
CA THR A 382 -29.93 4.00 19.15
C THR A 382 -28.51 3.56 18.81
N ASP A 383 -28.22 3.21 17.54
CA ASP A 383 -26.88 2.87 17.07
C ASP A 383 -25.93 4.09 17.04
N VAL A 384 -24.63 3.83 17.02
CA VAL A 384 -23.59 4.86 17.12
C VAL A 384 -23.69 5.95 16.04
N HIS A 385 -24.08 5.59 14.81
CA HIS A 385 -24.20 6.57 13.71
C HIS A 385 -25.45 7.43 13.83
N SER A 386 -26.56 6.87 14.32
CA SER A 386 -27.79 7.60 14.60
C SER A 386 -27.61 8.56 15.79
N ARG A 387 -26.83 8.15 16.81
CA ARG A 387 -26.45 9.06 17.91
C ARG A 387 -25.58 10.20 17.38
N THR A 388 -24.57 9.92 16.55
CA THR A 388 -23.73 10.94 15.91
C THR A 388 -24.58 11.88 15.03
N GLN A 389 -25.55 11.35 14.28
CA GLN A 389 -26.46 12.16 13.45
C GLN A 389 -27.20 13.20 14.28
N LYS A 390 -27.76 12.80 15.41
CA LYS A 390 -28.45 13.70 16.34
C LYS A 390 -27.50 14.73 16.94
N LEU A 391 -26.31 14.28 17.35
CA LEU A 391 -25.30 15.10 18.00
C LEU A 391 -24.82 16.27 17.14
N VAL A 392 -24.55 16.03 15.87
CA VAL A 392 -24.06 17.04 14.92
C VAL A 392 -25.12 17.50 13.92
N GLU A 393 -26.38 17.16 14.16
CA GLU A 393 -27.56 17.62 13.42
C GLU A 393 -27.45 17.40 11.89
N LEU A 394 -26.96 16.22 11.47
CA LEU A 394 -26.86 15.88 10.06
C LEU A 394 -28.20 15.32 9.52
N PRO A 395 -28.53 15.61 8.24
CA PRO A 395 -29.79 15.15 7.63
C PRO A 395 -29.93 13.64 7.58
N THR A 396 -28.85 12.91 7.33
CA THR A 396 -28.89 11.46 7.17
C THR A 396 -27.87 10.73 8.04
N ARG A 397 -28.15 9.50 8.34
CA ARG A 397 -27.26 8.58 9.07
C ARG A 397 -25.97 8.30 8.29
N ASP A 398 -26.03 8.21 6.97
CA ASP A 398 -24.86 7.93 6.13
C ASP A 398 -23.87 9.10 6.15
N GLU A 399 -24.37 10.33 6.19
CA GLU A 399 -23.55 11.52 6.36
C GLU A 399 -22.94 11.59 7.76
N ALA A 400 -23.68 11.16 8.78
CA ALA A 400 -23.14 11.03 10.13
C ALA A 400 -22.05 9.96 10.22
N LYS A 401 -22.22 8.83 9.54
CA LYS A 401 -21.16 7.82 9.39
C LYS A 401 -19.91 8.42 8.76
N ARG A 402 -20.05 9.17 7.66
CA ARG A 402 -18.94 9.86 7.01
C ARG A 402 -18.26 10.88 7.94
N MET A 403 -19.04 11.63 8.69
CA MET A 403 -18.56 12.62 9.67
C MET A 403 -17.77 11.94 10.79
N GLN A 404 -18.31 10.88 11.36
CA GLN A 404 -17.69 10.14 12.46
C GLN A 404 -16.33 9.55 12.06
N TYR A 405 -16.23 8.89 10.91
CA TYR A 405 -14.95 8.40 10.42
C TYR A 405 -13.97 9.53 10.11
N ALA A 406 -14.42 10.61 9.48
CA ALA A 406 -13.54 11.76 9.22
C ALA A 406 -12.98 12.35 10.53
N TYR A 407 -13.84 12.49 11.55
CA TYR A 407 -13.43 12.95 12.87
C TYR A 407 -12.38 12.01 13.51
N LEU A 408 -12.65 10.71 13.55
CA LEU A 408 -11.73 9.70 14.12
C LEU A 408 -10.37 9.66 13.42
N TYR A 409 -10.34 9.89 12.12
CA TYR A 409 -9.10 10.00 11.34
C TYR A 409 -8.44 11.38 11.42
N GLY A 410 -8.84 12.24 12.35
CA GLY A 410 -8.19 13.51 12.61
C GLY A 410 -8.44 14.59 11.56
N ALA A 411 -9.60 14.56 10.88
CA ALA A 411 -9.96 15.59 9.93
C ALA A 411 -9.89 16.98 10.58
N SER A 412 -9.36 17.97 9.86
CA SER A 412 -9.32 19.36 10.32
C SER A 412 -10.73 19.93 10.49
N ASP A 413 -10.88 20.95 11.33
CA ASP A 413 -12.16 21.66 11.52
C ASP A 413 -12.74 22.15 10.19
N ARG A 414 -11.89 22.65 9.29
CA ARG A 414 -12.29 23.01 7.93
C ARG A 414 -12.92 21.86 7.16
N LYS A 415 -12.37 20.62 7.31
CA LYS A 415 -12.92 19.43 6.65
C LYS A 415 -14.24 18.99 7.27
N LEU A 416 -14.37 19.04 8.60
CA LEU A 416 -15.63 18.71 9.28
C LEU A 416 -16.74 19.70 8.87
N ALA A 417 -16.44 21.00 8.85
CA ALA A 417 -17.36 22.03 8.34
C ALA A 417 -17.77 21.79 6.88
N SER A 418 -16.82 21.37 6.01
CA SER A 418 -17.11 21.03 4.61
C SER A 418 -18.07 19.85 4.50
N ILE A 419 -17.89 18.79 5.31
CA ILE A 419 -18.78 17.63 5.31
C ILE A 419 -20.20 18.04 5.71
N SER A 420 -20.35 18.81 6.79
CA SER A 420 -21.67 19.30 7.22
C SER A 420 -22.34 20.18 6.17
N LYS A 421 -21.57 21.08 5.55
CA LYS A 421 -22.08 21.95 4.49
C LYS A 421 -22.52 21.16 3.24
N GLU A 422 -21.71 20.19 2.80
CA GLU A 422 -22.01 19.32 1.65
C GLU A 422 -23.29 18.50 1.89
N ALA A 423 -23.49 18.05 3.12
CA ALA A 423 -24.64 17.30 3.57
C ALA A 423 -25.92 18.16 3.76
N GLY A 424 -25.82 19.49 3.70
CA GLY A 424 -26.93 20.38 4.03
C GLY A 424 -27.21 20.53 5.53
N GLY A 425 -26.28 20.10 6.38
CA GLY A 425 -26.37 20.24 7.83
C GLY A 425 -26.33 21.71 8.30
N PRO A 426 -26.91 22.04 9.45
CA PRO A 426 -26.99 23.40 9.96
C PRO A 426 -25.67 23.93 10.51
N LEU A 427 -24.82 23.05 11.09
CA LEU A 427 -23.56 23.42 11.68
C LEU A 427 -22.51 23.74 10.60
N LYS A 428 -22.05 24.99 10.59
CA LYS A 428 -21.07 25.49 9.62
C LYS A 428 -19.68 25.69 10.22
N ASP A 429 -19.55 25.67 11.56
CA ASP A 429 -18.27 25.79 12.27
C ASP A 429 -17.73 24.40 12.63
N GLY A 430 -16.57 24.08 12.10
CA GLY A 430 -15.92 22.79 12.36
C GLY A 430 -15.40 22.66 13.80
N LYS A 431 -15.11 23.75 14.49
CA LYS A 431 -14.73 23.73 15.90
C LYS A 431 -15.93 23.35 16.77
N GLU A 432 -17.10 23.88 16.46
CA GLU A 432 -18.34 23.52 17.15
C GLU A 432 -18.69 22.03 16.91
N ILE A 433 -18.55 21.55 15.67
CA ILE A 433 -18.75 20.14 15.35
C ILE A 433 -17.79 19.28 16.17
N ARG A 434 -16.50 19.61 16.20
CA ARG A 434 -15.51 18.87 17.00
C ARG A 434 -15.86 18.87 18.47
N LYS A 435 -16.17 20.03 19.03
CA LYS A 435 -16.57 20.17 20.43
C LYS A 435 -17.76 19.28 20.77
N ARG A 436 -18.80 19.26 19.93
CA ARG A 436 -19.96 18.37 20.13
C ARG A 436 -19.59 16.89 20.07
N MET A 437 -18.68 16.51 19.16
CA MET A 437 -18.17 15.13 19.08
C MET A 437 -17.36 14.75 20.33
N ASP A 438 -16.50 15.65 20.82
CA ASP A 438 -15.68 15.43 22.01
C ASP A 438 -16.53 15.31 23.28
N GLU A 439 -17.57 16.15 23.43
CA GLU A 439 -18.46 16.18 24.61
C GLU A 439 -19.59 15.14 24.53
N GLY A 440 -20.00 14.74 23.34
CA GLY A 440 -21.15 13.85 23.14
C GLY A 440 -20.81 12.36 23.06
N ILE A 441 -19.51 12.01 23.08
CA ILE A 441 -19.03 10.62 23.18
C ILE A 441 -18.30 10.49 24.51
N ASP A 442 -18.98 9.89 25.50
CA ASP A 442 -18.46 9.77 26.85
C ASP A 442 -17.06 9.11 26.86
N GLY A 443 -16.12 9.73 27.58
CA GLY A 443 -14.76 9.24 27.73
C GLY A 443 -13.81 9.53 26.54
N LEU A 444 -14.30 10.15 25.45
CA LEU A 444 -13.47 10.41 24.27
C LEU A 444 -12.42 11.49 24.53
N GLY A 445 -12.78 12.54 25.27
CA GLY A 445 -11.87 13.59 25.70
C GLY A 445 -10.72 13.01 26.54
N GLU A 446 -11.05 12.23 27.58
CA GLU A 446 -10.06 11.59 28.47
C GLU A 446 -9.16 10.61 27.71
N LEU A 447 -9.73 9.84 26.79
CA LEU A 447 -8.93 8.95 25.91
C LEU A 447 -7.97 9.77 25.04
N SER A 448 -8.44 10.83 24.39
CA SER A 448 -7.64 11.71 23.53
C SER A 448 -6.50 12.37 24.32
N ASP A 449 -6.78 12.91 25.50
CA ASP A 449 -5.79 13.52 26.38
C ASP A 449 -4.74 12.48 26.85
N GLY A 450 -5.18 11.27 27.17
CA GLY A 450 -4.31 10.15 27.50
C GLY A 450 -3.36 9.79 26.38
N ILE A 451 -3.87 9.72 25.14
CA ILE A 451 -3.09 9.47 23.91
C ILE A 451 -2.07 10.60 23.69
N GLN A 452 -2.50 11.87 23.74
CA GLN A 452 -1.60 13.01 23.54
C GLN A 452 -0.49 13.07 24.58
N LYS A 453 -0.80 12.78 25.84
CA LYS A 453 0.19 12.72 26.92
C LYS A 453 1.23 11.63 26.67
N ARG A 454 0.83 10.45 26.18
CA ARG A 454 1.73 9.37 25.81
C ARG A 454 2.56 9.71 24.57
N ALA A 455 1.94 10.34 23.55
CA ALA A 455 2.66 10.81 22.37
C ALA A 455 3.82 11.75 22.71
N LYS A 456 3.61 12.67 23.67
CA LYS A 456 4.66 13.56 24.18
C LYS A 456 5.82 12.81 24.88
N ALA A 457 5.55 11.63 25.41
CA ALA A 457 6.59 10.75 25.98
C ALA A 457 7.35 9.96 24.89
N GLY A 458 6.96 10.07 23.63
CA GLY A 458 7.66 9.52 22.47
C GLY A 458 7.35 8.07 22.14
N TRP A 459 6.38 7.40 22.81
CA TRP A 459 6.04 6.03 22.54
C TRP A 459 4.59 5.69 22.93
N PHE A 460 4.04 4.70 22.23
CA PHE A 460 2.78 4.05 22.58
C PHE A 460 2.99 2.55 22.75
N LYS A 461 2.22 1.96 23.65
CA LYS A 461 2.06 0.52 23.69
C LYS A 461 0.81 0.17 22.88
N ALA A 462 0.99 -0.62 21.80
CA ALA A 462 -0.12 -1.17 21.04
C ALA A 462 -0.76 -2.36 21.77
N ILE A 463 -1.87 -2.88 21.23
CA ILE A 463 -2.61 -3.98 21.87
C ILE A 463 -1.81 -5.29 21.90
N ASP A 464 -0.92 -5.44 20.97
CA ASP A 464 -0.02 -6.58 20.79
C ASP A 464 1.32 -6.46 21.56
N GLY A 465 1.50 -5.38 22.33
CA GLY A 465 2.67 -5.17 23.19
C GLY A 465 3.71 -4.23 22.65
#